data_59188a57bb43553ad9782dd30b62f014
#
_entry.id   59188a57bb43553ad9782dd30b62f014
#
_cell.length_a   1.000
_cell.length_b   1.000
_cell.length_c   1.000
_cell.angle_alpha   90.00
_cell.angle_beta   90.00
_cell.angle_gamma   90.00
#
_symmetry.space_group_name_H-M   'P 1'
#
loop_
_entity.id
_entity.type
_entity.pdbx_description
1 polymer ?
#
loop_
_entity_poly.entity_id
_entity_poly.type
_entity_poly.pdbx_seq_one_letter_code
_entity_poly.pdbx_strand_id
1 'polypeptide(L)'
;MRVLYCTDTYPPQVNGVSVVTALSVAGLSARGWECAVVAPRYPRSMRSTFSADGNGGTMELERTTLASIPMPGYAETRLCAPDYLAVARAVRRFAPDLLHAETEFMAGRLGQIAATRAGVPIVTSYHTDFAKYTAAYGVPRLERTVSRYISRFHRRALRTYTPSAPAREYLLSIGVENVEVWGRGVDTTAFAPSRRSMALRDSLGADRKFVFLYAGRLAAEKGVDVILRAFALAREALPPSSIHLVIAGGGPLESEVRKNASADMSFLGYLDRSRALPELYASCDAFLFSSTTETLGLVVLEAMASGSPVIATPAGGVADHLRDGENGLAFPPRDAVAMAAQMVRLAQDHALASRLGIGARSTAERLSWESEYDRLDSSYRELLEVPRALDETREAKSEMRLARA
;
A
#
# COMPACT_ATOMS: atom_id res chain seq x y z
N MET A 1 2.10 -7.64 25.83
CA MET A 1 3.17 -6.86 25.17
C MET A 1 2.56 -5.63 24.53
N ARG A 2 3.35 -4.55 24.41
CA ARG A 2 2.88 -3.22 24.01
C ARG A 2 3.66 -2.73 22.79
N VAL A 3 2.97 -2.34 21.72
CA VAL A 3 3.61 -1.79 20.52
C VAL A 3 3.08 -0.41 20.20
N LEU A 4 4.00 0.55 19.98
CA LEU A 4 3.66 1.91 19.56
C LEU A 4 4.00 2.11 18.09
N TYR A 5 2.98 2.36 17.26
CA TYR A 5 3.14 2.73 15.87
C TYR A 5 3.34 4.24 15.72
N CYS A 6 4.34 4.64 14.93
CA CYS A 6 4.57 6.04 14.54
C CYS A 6 4.48 6.14 13.02
N THR A 7 3.43 6.83 12.52
CA THR A 7 3.10 6.90 11.10
C THR A 7 2.69 8.30 10.66
N ASP A 8 3.06 8.70 9.45
CA ASP A 8 2.64 9.96 8.84
C ASP A 8 1.34 9.83 8.02
N THR A 9 0.74 8.63 8.02
CA THR A 9 -0.55 8.35 7.37
C THR A 9 -1.31 7.29 8.15
N TYR A 10 -2.59 7.58 8.49
CA TYR A 10 -3.47 6.68 9.24
C TYR A 10 -4.93 7.02 8.92
N PRO A 11 -5.91 6.13 9.08
CA PRO A 11 -7.32 6.51 8.91
C PRO A 11 -7.69 7.79 9.69
N PRO A 12 -8.44 8.72 9.09
CA PRO A 12 -9.32 8.58 7.93
C PRO A 12 -8.67 8.75 6.54
N GLN A 13 -7.37 9.00 6.43
CA GLN A 13 -6.69 9.03 5.14
C GLN A 13 -6.72 7.64 4.50
N VAL A 14 -7.08 7.55 3.22
CA VAL A 14 -7.17 6.28 2.48
C VAL A 14 -6.02 6.17 1.50
N ASN A 15 -5.05 5.34 1.82
CA ASN A 15 -3.96 4.89 0.94
C ASN A 15 -3.44 3.53 1.40
N GLY A 16 -2.63 2.86 0.60
CA GLY A 16 -2.13 1.52 0.91
C GLY A 16 -1.45 1.42 2.27
N VAL A 17 -0.60 2.39 2.64
CA VAL A 17 0.13 2.41 3.92
C VAL A 17 -0.83 2.55 5.09
N SER A 18 -1.77 3.53 5.01
CA SER A 18 -2.77 3.75 6.06
C SER A 18 -3.62 2.50 6.32
N VAL A 19 -4.00 1.79 5.25
CA VAL A 19 -4.77 0.55 5.33
C VAL A 19 -3.96 -0.56 5.98
N VAL A 20 -2.73 -0.81 5.52
CA VAL A 20 -1.85 -1.85 6.07
C VAL A 20 -1.55 -1.57 7.53
N THR A 21 -1.22 -0.32 7.92
CA THR A 21 -0.97 0.05 9.31
C THR A 21 -2.18 -0.23 10.21
N ALA A 22 -3.38 0.15 9.77
CA ALA A 22 -4.59 -0.08 10.56
C ALA A 22 -4.92 -1.57 10.69
N LEU A 23 -4.75 -2.36 9.63
CA LEU A 23 -4.91 -3.81 9.64
C LEU A 23 -3.86 -4.49 10.55
N SER A 24 -2.61 -4.03 10.54
CA SER A 24 -1.55 -4.53 11.43
C SER A 24 -1.89 -4.29 12.89
N VAL A 25 -2.36 -3.09 13.23
CA VAL A 25 -2.79 -2.73 14.59
C VAL A 25 -3.94 -3.62 15.04
N ALA A 26 -4.96 -3.81 14.20
CA ALA A 26 -6.11 -4.67 14.50
C ALA A 26 -5.71 -6.15 14.65
N GLY A 27 -4.90 -6.67 13.72
CA GLY A 27 -4.43 -8.06 13.75
C GLY A 27 -3.56 -8.39 14.95
N LEU A 28 -2.68 -7.48 15.37
CA LEU A 28 -1.88 -7.63 16.59
C LEU A 28 -2.73 -7.49 17.86
N SER A 29 -3.70 -6.56 17.88
CA SER A 29 -4.62 -6.44 19.02
C SER A 29 -5.44 -7.71 19.22
N ALA A 30 -5.90 -8.35 18.14
CA ALA A 30 -6.57 -9.66 18.20
C ALA A 30 -5.67 -10.78 18.74
N ARG A 31 -4.34 -10.61 18.69
CA ARG A 31 -3.31 -11.53 19.22
C ARG A 31 -2.80 -11.14 20.61
N GLY A 32 -3.51 -10.25 21.28
CA GLY A 32 -3.22 -9.85 22.67
C GLY A 32 -2.16 -8.77 22.83
N TRP A 33 -1.82 -8.04 21.75
CA TRP A 33 -0.97 -6.85 21.87
C TRP A 33 -1.80 -5.64 22.29
N GLU A 34 -1.28 -4.88 23.23
CA GLU A 34 -1.75 -3.54 23.50
C GLU A 34 -1.10 -2.60 22.49
N CYS A 35 -1.91 -1.96 21.64
CA CYS A 35 -1.42 -1.12 20.55
C CYS A 35 -1.73 0.34 20.81
N ALA A 36 -0.81 1.24 20.43
CA ALA A 36 -1.04 2.69 20.38
C ALA A 36 -0.49 3.27 19.09
N VAL A 37 -1.00 4.44 18.68
CA VAL A 37 -0.62 5.07 17.42
C VAL A 37 -0.31 6.56 17.61
N VAL A 38 0.82 7.00 17.08
CA VAL A 38 1.16 8.40 16.81
C VAL A 38 0.92 8.68 15.33
N ALA A 39 0.00 9.60 15.02
CA ALA A 39 -0.42 9.87 13.65
C ALA A 39 -0.78 11.36 13.43
N PRO A 40 -0.95 11.83 12.18
CA PRO A 40 -1.41 13.19 11.90
C PRO A 40 -2.78 13.46 12.50
N ARG A 41 -3.03 14.73 12.85
CA ARG A 41 -4.36 15.24 13.15
C ARG A 41 -5.08 15.54 11.82
N TYR A 42 -6.25 14.93 11.63
CA TYR A 42 -7.09 15.17 10.46
C TYR A 42 -8.22 16.16 10.76
N PRO A 43 -8.70 16.93 9.77
CA PRO A 43 -9.89 17.77 9.93
C PRO A 43 -11.12 16.94 10.29
N ARG A 44 -12.07 17.52 11.07
CA ARG A 44 -13.32 16.85 11.45
C ARG A 44 -14.21 16.50 10.25
N SER A 45 -14.05 17.20 9.13
CA SER A 45 -14.75 16.93 7.87
C SER A 45 -14.28 15.63 7.19
N MET A 46 -13.09 15.15 7.52
CA MET A 46 -12.53 13.90 6.98
C MET A 46 -13.05 12.73 7.83
N ARG A 47 -14.10 12.06 7.36
CA ARG A 47 -14.66 10.90 8.05
C ARG A 47 -13.86 9.64 7.71
N SER A 48 -13.67 8.76 8.70
CA SER A 48 -13.10 7.44 8.44
C SER A 48 -14.16 6.57 7.75
N THR A 49 -13.81 6.04 6.59
CA THR A 49 -14.55 4.99 5.89
C THR A 49 -13.96 3.62 6.17
N PHE A 50 -12.91 3.57 7.00
CA PHE A 50 -12.18 2.36 7.33
C PHE A 50 -12.67 1.79 8.66
N SER A 51 -13.16 0.54 8.63
CA SER A 51 -13.41 -0.29 9.80
C SER A 51 -12.44 -1.47 9.76
N ALA A 52 -11.63 -1.63 10.80
CA ALA A 52 -10.62 -2.69 10.88
C ALA A 52 -11.23 -4.09 11.12
N ASP A 53 -12.44 -4.14 11.64
CA ASP A 53 -13.14 -5.37 12.04
C ASP A 53 -14.28 -5.80 11.10
N GLY A 54 -14.47 -5.08 9.99
CA GLY A 54 -15.56 -5.36 9.04
C GLY A 54 -16.98 -5.14 9.60
N ASN A 55 -17.13 -4.96 10.92
CA ASN A 55 -18.43 -4.86 11.63
C ASN A 55 -18.75 -3.44 12.16
N GLY A 56 -17.91 -2.44 11.85
CA GLY A 56 -18.15 -1.06 12.28
C GLY A 56 -17.82 -0.78 13.76
N GLY A 57 -17.20 -1.73 14.46
CA GLY A 57 -16.72 -1.55 15.83
C GLY A 57 -15.56 -0.57 15.89
N THR A 58 -15.61 0.40 16.80
CA THR A 58 -14.49 1.27 17.11
C THR A 58 -13.60 0.58 18.14
N MET A 59 -12.43 0.09 17.72
CA MET A 59 -11.42 -0.36 18.67
C MET A 59 -10.96 0.86 19.50
N GLU A 60 -11.05 0.80 20.82
CA GLU A 60 -10.47 1.80 21.73
C GLU A 60 -8.94 1.76 21.61
N LEU A 61 -8.39 2.54 20.71
CA LEU A 61 -6.97 2.64 20.46
C LEU A 61 -6.41 3.92 21.09
N GLU A 62 -5.37 3.81 21.93
CA GLU A 62 -4.66 4.99 22.41
C GLU A 62 -4.01 5.73 21.24
N ARG A 63 -4.48 6.96 20.97
CA ARG A 63 -4.03 7.75 19.83
C ARG A 63 -3.46 9.09 20.24
N THR A 64 -2.19 9.32 19.91
CA THR A 64 -1.55 10.64 19.99
C THR A 64 -1.55 11.29 18.61
N THR A 65 -2.13 12.48 18.49
CA THR A 65 -2.22 13.19 17.21
C THR A 65 -1.23 14.35 17.14
N LEU A 66 -0.44 14.42 16.07
CA LEU A 66 0.45 15.52 15.74
C LEU A 66 -0.28 16.59 14.92
N ALA A 67 -0.03 17.87 15.19
CA ALA A 67 -0.51 18.94 14.33
C ALA A 67 -0.01 18.69 12.89
N SER A 68 -0.83 18.99 11.90
CA SER A 68 -0.50 18.69 10.51
C SER A 68 -1.14 19.68 9.53
N ILE A 69 -0.48 19.89 8.40
CA ILE A 69 -0.97 20.71 7.29
C ILE A 69 -1.14 19.86 6.04
N PRO A 70 -2.02 20.24 5.10
CA PRO A 70 -2.11 19.55 3.82
C PRO A 70 -0.80 19.68 3.04
N MET A 71 -0.41 18.60 2.35
CA MET A 71 0.74 18.62 1.45
C MET A 71 0.39 19.40 0.17
N PRO A 72 1.21 20.35 -0.28
CA PRO A 72 0.97 21.05 -1.54
C PRO A 72 0.82 20.08 -2.72
N GLY A 73 -0.23 20.25 -3.51
CA GLY A 73 -0.56 19.34 -4.63
C GLY A 73 -1.23 18.02 -4.24
N TYR A 74 -1.29 17.69 -2.94
CA TYR A 74 -1.88 16.45 -2.40
C TYR A 74 -2.67 16.77 -1.12
N ALA A 75 -3.81 17.44 -1.26
CA ALA A 75 -4.58 17.97 -0.13
C ALA A 75 -4.99 16.89 0.91
N GLU A 76 -5.10 15.65 0.48
CA GLU A 76 -5.43 14.49 1.34
C GLU A 76 -4.23 13.98 2.14
N THR A 77 -3.01 14.19 1.64
CA THR A 77 -1.78 13.83 2.36
C THR A 77 -1.44 14.92 3.35
N ARG A 78 -1.09 14.50 4.59
CA ARG A 78 -0.79 15.44 5.67
C ARG A 78 0.71 15.42 5.98
N LEU A 79 1.28 16.60 6.19
CA LEU A 79 2.63 16.76 6.73
C LEU A 79 2.53 17.04 8.23
N CYS A 80 3.11 16.16 9.04
CA CYS A 80 3.15 16.33 10.50
C CYS A 80 4.08 17.46 10.92
N ALA A 81 3.68 18.22 11.95
CA ALA A 81 4.56 19.16 12.63
C ALA A 81 5.65 18.40 13.43
N PRO A 82 6.86 18.96 13.57
CA PRO A 82 7.97 18.34 14.30
C PRO A 82 7.82 18.44 15.83
N ASP A 83 6.72 17.91 16.38
CA ASP A 83 6.43 17.94 17.82
C ASP A 83 7.08 16.73 18.53
N TYR A 84 8.39 16.83 18.77
CA TYR A 84 9.14 15.82 19.52
C TYR A 84 8.58 15.60 20.93
N LEU A 85 8.13 16.66 21.63
CA LEU A 85 7.65 16.55 23.01
C LEU A 85 6.35 15.73 23.09
N ALA A 86 5.47 15.87 22.12
CA ALA A 86 4.26 15.04 22.06
C ALA A 86 4.61 13.55 21.85
N VAL A 87 5.53 13.24 20.95
CA VAL A 87 5.98 11.87 20.69
C VAL A 87 6.70 11.28 21.90
N ALA A 88 7.62 12.03 22.52
CA ALA A 88 8.33 11.57 23.71
C ALA A 88 7.40 11.36 24.91
N ARG A 89 6.35 12.17 25.06
CA ARG A 89 5.29 11.94 26.07
C ARG A 89 4.49 10.69 25.78
N ALA A 90 4.15 10.42 24.51
CA ALA A 90 3.46 9.20 24.11
C ALA A 90 4.30 7.95 24.44
N VAL A 91 5.59 7.93 24.08
CA VAL A 91 6.51 6.84 24.43
C VAL A 91 6.59 6.62 25.93
N ARG A 92 6.77 7.68 26.75
CA ARG A 92 6.85 7.55 28.22
C ARG A 92 5.54 7.08 28.85
N ARG A 93 4.38 7.62 28.41
CA ARG A 93 3.07 7.29 28.97
C ARG A 93 2.66 5.87 28.62
N PHE A 94 2.79 5.51 27.35
CA PHE A 94 2.43 4.19 26.87
C PHE A 94 3.44 3.12 27.28
N ALA A 95 4.71 3.47 27.49
CA ALA A 95 5.82 2.57 27.84
C ALA A 95 5.84 1.31 26.94
N PRO A 96 6.04 1.45 25.62
CA PRO A 96 5.99 0.33 24.69
C PRO A 96 7.19 -0.59 24.88
N ASP A 97 6.98 -1.91 24.70
CA ASP A 97 8.04 -2.90 24.57
C ASP A 97 8.75 -2.80 23.23
N LEU A 98 8.02 -2.35 22.19
CA LEU A 98 8.49 -2.19 20.82
C LEU A 98 7.93 -0.91 20.18
N LEU A 99 8.74 -0.17 19.45
CA LEU A 99 8.28 0.92 18.59
C LEU A 99 8.38 0.51 17.11
N HIS A 100 7.26 0.64 16.37
CA HIS A 100 7.23 0.48 14.94
C HIS A 100 7.16 1.84 14.24
N ALA A 101 8.26 2.26 13.60
CA ALA A 101 8.27 3.44 12.74
C ALA A 101 7.83 3.04 11.33
N GLU A 102 6.54 3.27 11.05
CA GLU A 102 5.83 2.77 9.87
C GLU A 102 6.15 3.57 8.60
N THR A 103 6.53 4.84 8.76
CA THR A 103 6.88 5.73 7.66
C THR A 103 8.20 6.45 7.93
N GLU A 104 8.92 6.80 6.85
CA GLU A 104 10.25 7.43 6.93
C GLU A 104 10.19 8.93 7.18
N PHE A 105 9.00 9.52 7.33
CA PHE A 105 8.82 10.96 7.49
C PHE A 105 8.85 11.41 8.96
N MET A 106 8.14 12.50 9.26
CA MET A 106 8.25 13.19 10.53
C MET A 106 7.85 12.34 11.73
N ALA A 107 6.68 11.69 11.69
CA ALA A 107 6.21 10.89 12.83
C ALA A 107 7.10 9.67 13.09
N GLY A 108 7.47 8.92 12.03
CA GLY A 108 8.39 7.78 12.18
C GLY A 108 9.77 8.20 12.65
N ARG A 109 10.31 9.31 12.12
CA ARG A 109 11.63 9.83 12.54
C ARG A 109 11.65 10.30 14.00
N LEU A 110 10.64 11.02 14.45
CA LEU A 110 10.50 11.44 15.83
C LEU A 110 10.30 10.24 16.77
N GLY A 111 9.54 9.25 16.32
CA GLY A 111 9.37 7.96 17.02
C GLY A 111 10.71 7.27 17.26
N GLN A 112 11.54 7.11 16.22
CA GLN A 112 12.88 6.54 16.36
C GLN A 112 13.75 7.29 17.36
N ILE A 113 13.75 8.63 17.32
CA ILE A 113 14.54 9.46 18.26
C ILE A 113 14.04 9.26 19.68
N ALA A 114 12.73 9.24 19.89
CA ALA A 114 12.14 9.07 21.22
C ALA A 114 12.40 7.67 21.79
N ALA A 115 12.22 6.62 20.97
CA ALA A 115 12.49 5.24 21.35
C ALA A 115 13.96 5.00 21.68
N THR A 116 14.89 5.49 20.84
CA THR A 116 16.33 5.39 21.11
C THR A 116 16.71 6.02 22.45
N ARG A 117 16.14 7.18 22.79
CA ARG A 117 16.39 7.85 24.08
C ARG A 117 15.76 7.13 25.27
N ALA A 118 14.69 6.38 25.04
CA ALA A 118 14.00 5.60 26.07
C ALA A 118 14.52 4.15 26.18
N GLY A 119 15.50 3.74 25.35
CA GLY A 119 15.99 2.37 25.30
C GLY A 119 14.98 1.35 24.74
N VAL A 120 13.95 1.83 24.00
CA VAL A 120 12.92 0.97 23.40
C VAL A 120 13.43 0.40 22.06
N PRO A 121 13.31 -0.93 21.83
CA PRO A 121 13.61 -1.55 20.55
C PRO A 121 12.80 -0.95 19.40
N ILE A 122 13.39 -0.88 18.19
CA ILE A 122 12.78 -0.23 17.03
C ILE A 122 12.72 -1.22 15.87
N VAL A 123 11.56 -1.30 15.23
CA VAL A 123 11.38 -1.89 13.91
C VAL A 123 10.83 -0.84 12.94
N THR A 124 10.98 -1.07 11.65
CA THR A 124 10.54 -0.13 10.61
C THR A 124 9.83 -0.85 9.48
N SER A 125 8.99 -0.13 8.75
CA SER A 125 8.40 -0.59 7.49
C SER A 125 8.85 0.29 6.30
N TYR A 126 9.05 -0.33 5.15
CA TYR A 126 9.33 0.32 3.88
C TYR A 126 8.18 0.03 2.91
N HIS A 127 7.28 0.98 2.76
CA HIS A 127 6.06 0.82 1.96
C HIS A 127 6.09 1.53 0.61
N THR A 128 7.01 2.49 0.41
CA THR A 128 6.99 3.35 -0.78
C THR A 128 8.40 3.55 -1.32
N ASP A 129 8.59 3.27 -2.61
CA ASP A 129 9.87 3.46 -3.30
C ASP A 129 10.06 4.93 -3.70
N PHE A 130 10.35 5.78 -2.70
CA PHE A 130 10.57 7.21 -2.92
C PHE A 130 11.79 7.49 -3.81
N ALA A 131 12.75 6.59 -3.87
CA ALA A 131 13.91 6.76 -4.73
C ALA A 131 13.49 6.71 -6.21
N LYS A 132 12.64 5.75 -6.60
CA LYS A 132 12.08 5.69 -7.96
C LYS A 132 11.12 6.84 -8.26
N TYR A 133 10.42 7.38 -7.25
CA TYR A 133 9.56 8.55 -7.45
C TYR A 133 10.35 9.77 -7.91
N THR A 134 11.62 9.93 -7.54
CA THR A 134 12.45 11.05 -8.01
C THR A 134 12.54 11.11 -9.54
N ALA A 135 12.61 9.97 -10.21
CA ALA A 135 12.60 9.88 -11.66
C ALA A 135 11.22 10.22 -12.24
N ALA A 136 10.13 9.72 -11.65
CA ALA A 136 8.77 10.00 -12.09
C ALA A 136 8.38 11.49 -11.98
N TYR A 137 8.96 12.19 -10.99
CA TYR A 137 8.77 13.64 -10.79
C TYR A 137 9.85 14.51 -11.44
N GLY A 138 10.70 13.97 -12.33
CA GLY A 138 11.67 14.72 -13.11
C GLY A 138 12.89 15.22 -12.33
N VAL A 139 13.19 14.66 -11.15
CA VAL A 139 14.33 15.02 -10.29
C VAL A 139 15.27 13.85 -9.98
N PRO A 140 15.74 13.08 -10.99
CA PRO A 140 16.51 11.85 -10.78
C PRO A 140 17.83 12.07 -10.02
N ARG A 141 18.37 13.30 -10.05
CA ARG A 141 19.60 13.65 -9.30
C ARG A 141 19.46 13.51 -7.78
N LEU A 142 18.24 13.52 -7.26
CA LEU A 142 17.95 13.36 -5.83
C LEU A 142 17.91 11.88 -5.38
N GLU A 143 17.86 10.92 -6.31
CA GLU A 143 17.74 9.50 -6.01
C GLU A 143 18.79 9.01 -5.00
N ARG A 144 20.07 9.36 -5.21
CA ARG A 144 21.17 8.99 -4.29
C ARG A 144 20.98 9.59 -2.89
N THR A 145 20.48 10.80 -2.80
CA THR A 145 20.25 11.48 -1.51
C THR A 145 19.08 10.82 -0.77
N VAL A 146 17.99 10.52 -1.48
CA VAL A 146 16.84 9.80 -0.96
C VAL A 146 17.25 8.40 -0.50
N SER A 147 17.99 7.64 -1.30
CA SER A 147 18.48 6.30 -0.95
C SER A 147 19.37 6.31 0.30
N ARG A 148 20.25 7.32 0.44
CA ARG A 148 21.08 7.47 1.66
C ARG A 148 20.24 7.78 2.90
N TYR A 149 19.18 8.59 2.75
CA TYR A 149 18.25 8.89 3.84
C TYR A 149 17.50 7.61 4.26
N ILE A 150 16.93 6.86 3.31
CA ILE A 150 16.22 5.59 3.53
C ILE A 150 17.15 4.60 4.24
N SER A 151 18.36 4.39 3.71
CA SER A 151 19.37 3.53 4.33
C SER A 151 19.65 3.92 5.78
N ARG A 152 19.89 5.21 6.05
CA ARG A 152 20.16 5.70 7.41
C ARG A 152 18.97 5.54 8.36
N PHE A 153 17.74 5.64 7.84
CA PHE A 153 16.53 5.45 8.62
C PHE A 153 16.38 3.99 9.04
N HIS A 154 16.43 3.06 8.09
CA HIS A 154 16.16 1.65 8.33
C HIS A 154 17.29 0.91 9.04
N ARG A 155 18.56 1.23 8.80
CA ARG A 155 19.73 0.62 9.49
C ARG A 155 19.75 0.80 11.01
N ARG A 156 18.89 1.62 11.58
CA ARG A 156 18.74 1.82 13.02
C ARG A 156 17.76 0.85 13.66
N ALA A 157 16.99 0.16 12.85
CA ALA A 157 16.00 -0.81 13.31
C ALA A 157 16.63 -2.19 13.52
N LEU A 158 16.07 -2.95 14.43
CA LEU A 158 16.40 -4.38 14.60
C LEU A 158 15.94 -5.19 13.40
N ARG A 159 14.81 -4.80 12.80
CA ARG A 159 14.22 -5.43 11.62
C ARG A 159 13.48 -4.38 10.79
N THR A 160 13.55 -4.51 9.47
CA THR A 160 12.79 -3.71 8.51
C THR A 160 11.84 -4.62 7.75
N TYR A 161 10.56 -4.28 7.74
CA TYR A 161 9.54 -5.01 6.99
C TYR A 161 9.29 -4.34 5.65
N THR A 162 9.08 -5.16 4.61
CA THR A 162 8.75 -4.68 3.26
C THR A 162 7.83 -5.66 2.54
N PRO A 163 6.89 -5.20 1.71
CA PRO A 163 5.84 -6.07 1.22
C PRO A 163 6.25 -6.91 0.00
N SER A 164 7.48 -6.82 -0.52
CA SER A 164 7.87 -7.52 -1.74
C SER A 164 9.34 -7.89 -1.80
N ALA A 165 9.66 -8.92 -2.60
CA ALA A 165 11.04 -9.33 -2.85
C ALA A 165 11.85 -8.25 -3.57
N PRO A 166 11.35 -7.56 -4.62
CA PRO A 166 12.08 -6.45 -5.24
C PRO A 166 12.39 -5.29 -4.29
N ALA A 167 11.46 -4.96 -3.37
CA ALA A 167 11.70 -3.93 -2.37
C ALA A 167 12.76 -4.38 -1.34
N ARG A 168 12.76 -5.67 -0.97
CA ARG A 168 13.83 -6.24 -0.11
C ARG A 168 15.19 -6.16 -0.79
N GLU A 169 15.31 -6.56 -2.06
CA GLU A 169 16.55 -6.48 -2.83
C GLU A 169 17.06 -5.04 -2.92
N TYR A 170 16.19 -4.08 -3.17
CA TYR A 170 16.55 -2.67 -3.16
C TYR A 170 17.12 -2.24 -1.80
N LEU A 171 16.45 -2.54 -0.69
CA LEU A 171 16.93 -2.19 0.66
C LEU A 171 18.28 -2.83 0.97
N LEU A 172 18.49 -4.10 0.61
CA LEU A 172 19.78 -4.78 0.74
C LEU A 172 20.87 -4.07 -0.09
N SER A 173 20.57 -3.64 -1.32
CA SER A 173 21.49 -2.95 -2.22
C SER A 173 21.98 -1.59 -1.67
N ILE A 174 21.17 -0.94 -0.83
CA ILE A 174 21.54 0.33 -0.17
C ILE A 174 22.06 0.14 1.27
N GLY A 175 22.34 -1.12 1.66
CA GLY A 175 23.02 -1.48 2.91
C GLY A 175 22.11 -1.59 4.14
N VAL A 176 20.82 -1.90 3.96
CA VAL A 176 19.92 -2.31 5.04
C VAL A 176 19.96 -3.83 5.14
N GLU A 177 20.43 -4.40 6.27
CA GLU A 177 20.74 -5.82 6.37
C GLU A 177 19.57 -6.69 6.84
N ASN A 178 18.86 -6.30 7.88
CA ASN A 178 17.79 -7.09 8.50
C ASN A 178 16.43 -6.78 7.86
N VAL A 179 16.20 -7.27 6.63
CA VAL A 179 14.98 -7.02 5.88
C VAL A 179 14.15 -8.28 5.74
N GLU A 180 12.92 -8.23 6.22
CA GLU A 180 11.93 -9.30 6.12
C GLU A 180 10.79 -8.90 5.17
N VAL A 181 10.36 -9.84 4.33
CA VAL A 181 9.19 -9.63 3.47
C VAL A 181 7.93 -9.96 4.26
N TRP A 182 7.07 -8.95 4.44
CA TRP A 182 5.82 -9.04 5.20
C TRP A 182 4.77 -8.07 4.65
N GLY A 183 3.47 -8.39 4.85
CA GLY A 183 2.37 -7.48 4.53
C GLY A 183 1.73 -7.72 3.17
N ARG A 184 1.72 -8.96 2.68
CA ARG A 184 1.13 -9.36 1.38
C ARG A 184 -0.33 -9.80 1.47
N GLY A 185 -1.04 -9.45 2.53
CA GLY A 185 -2.42 -9.91 2.74
C GLY A 185 -3.45 -9.18 1.89
N VAL A 186 -4.53 -9.89 1.56
CA VAL A 186 -5.75 -9.32 1.00
C VAL A 186 -6.97 -9.92 1.70
N ASP A 187 -8.02 -9.10 1.87
CA ASP A 187 -9.30 -9.55 2.44
C ASP A 187 -10.15 -10.21 1.35
N THR A 188 -10.05 -11.53 1.24
CA THR A 188 -10.79 -12.33 0.25
C THR A 188 -12.27 -12.50 0.58
N THR A 189 -12.72 -12.07 1.76
CA THR A 189 -14.14 -12.05 2.15
C THR A 189 -14.79 -10.74 1.71
N ALA A 190 -14.15 -9.63 1.96
CA ALA A 190 -14.62 -8.33 1.49
C ALA A 190 -14.53 -8.24 -0.04
N PHE A 191 -13.39 -8.60 -0.62
CA PHE A 191 -13.17 -8.63 -2.07
C PHE A 191 -13.42 -10.05 -2.61
N ALA A 192 -14.59 -10.26 -3.18
CA ALA A 192 -15.02 -11.58 -3.64
C ALA A 192 -15.88 -11.48 -4.91
N PRO A 193 -15.83 -12.49 -5.81
CA PRO A 193 -16.64 -12.53 -7.03
C PRO A 193 -18.15 -12.45 -6.75
N SER A 194 -18.58 -12.92 -5.58
CA SER A 194 -19.99 -12.87 -5.13
C SER A 194 -20.54 -11.45 -4.93
N ARG A 195 -19.68 -10.43 -4.93
CA ARG A 195 -20.08 -9.02 -4.85
C ARG A 195 -20.48 -8.43 -6.21
N ARG A 196 -20.44 -9.21 -7.30
CA ARG A 196 -20.82 -8.73 -8.64
C ARG A 196 -22.25 -8.22 -8.66
N SER A 197 -22.44 -7.01 -9.17
CA SER A 197 -23.72 -6.30 -9.24
C SER A 197 -24.06 -5.93 -10.69
N MET A 198 -25.13 -6.53 -11.21
CA MET A 198 -25.66 -6.15 -12.51
C MET A 198 -26.27 -4.75 -12.47
N ALA A 199 -26.91 -4.38 -11.36
CA ALA A 199 -27.47 -3.04 -11.19
C ALA A 199 -26.40 -1.95 -11.27
N LEU A 200 -25.19 -2.21 -10.74
CA LEU A 200 -24.07 -1.28 -10.89
C LEU A 200 -23.65 -1.18 -12.36
N ARG A 201 -23.55 -2.30 -13.08
CA ARG A 201 -23.20 -2.31 -14.52
C ARG A 201 -24.23 -1.54 -15.37
N ASP A 202 -25.52 -1.73 -15.09
CA ASP A 202 -26.61 -1.00 -15.74
C ASP A 202 -26.49 0.51 -15.50
N SER A 203 -26.23 0.92 -14.25
CA SER A 203 -26.05 2.34 -13.90
C SER A 203 -24.86 3.00 -14.60
N LEU A 204 -23.86 2.21 -15.01
CA LEU A 204 -22.71 2.65 -15.78
C LEU A 204 -22.94 2.60 -17.31
N GLY A 205 -24.11 2.14 -17.76
CA GLY A 205 -24.40 1.89 -19.19
C GLY A 205 -23.49 0.85 -19.80
N ALA A 206 -23.11 -0.17 -19.03
CA ALA A 206 -22.11 -1.16 -19.38
C ALA A 206 -22.58 -2.61 -19.23
N ASP A 207 -23.89 -2.84 -19.22
CA ASP A 207 -24.55 -4.14 -19.03
C ASP A 207 -24.04 -5.21 -20.02
N ARG A 208 -23.84 -4.83 -21.29
CA ARG A 208 -23.40 -5.70 -22.40
C ARG A 208 -21.97 -5.45 -22.86
N LYS A 209 -21.22 -4.56 -22.21
CA LYS A 209 -19.87 -4.20 -22.59
C LYS A 209 -18.85 -5.01 -21.78
N PHE A 210 -17.65 -5.19 -22.33
CA PHE A 210 -16.51 -5.65 -21.53
C PHE A 210 -15.98 -4.47 -20.72
N VAL A 211 -15.99 -4.57 -19.39
CA VAL A 211 -15.69 -3.46 -18.49
C VAL A 211 -14.29 -3.59 -17.94
N PHE A 212 -13.44 -2.63 -18.27
CA PHE A 212 -12.13 -2.45 -17.65
C PHE A 212 -12.22 -1.51 -16.45
N LEU A 213 -11.50 -1.82 -15.39
CA LEU A 213 -11.40 -0.99 -14.18
C LEU A 213 -9.98 -0.49 -13.97
N TYR A 214 -9.83 0.78 -13.69
CA TYR A 214 -8.70 1.33 -12.96
C TYR A 214 -9.19 1.84 -11.59
N ALA A 215 -8.53 1.44 -10.50
CA ALA A 215 -8.79 1.96 -9.17
C ALA A 215 -7.47 2.36 -8.51
N GLY A 216 -7.36 3.64 -8.12
CA GLY A 216 -6.15 4.15 -7.50
C GLY A 216 -6.01 5.65 -7.58
N ARG A 217 -4.89 6.17 -7.05
CA ARG A 217 -4.58 7.59 -7.10
C ARG A 217 -4.25 8.02 -8.54
N LEU A 218 -4.84 9.13 -8.97
CA LEU A 218 -4.58 9.74 -10.28
C LEU A 218 -3.32 10.61 -10.21
N ALA A 219 -2.16 9.99 -10.34
CA ALA A 219 -0.85 10.63 -10.24
C ALA A 219 0.12 10.07 -11.29
N ALA A 220 1.17 10.82 -11.62
CA ALA A 220 2.09 10.51 -12.72
C ALA A 220 2.78 9.14 -12.55
N GLU A 221 3.16 8.77 -11.31
CA GLU A 221 3.80 7.50 -11.00
C GLU A 221 2.88 6.28 -11.19
N LYS A 222 1.56 6.50 -11.32
CA LYS A 222 0.57 5.44 -11.54
C LYS A 222 0.36 5.12 -13.03
N GLY A 223 0.92 5.91 -13.94
CA GLY A 223 0.87 5.67 -15.37
C GLY A 223 -0.55 5.73 -15.96
N VAL A 224 -1.43 6.58 -15.43
CA VAL A 224 -2.81 6.71 -15.90
C VAL A 224 -2.87 7.14 -17.37
N ASP A 225 -1.91 7.91 -17.83
CA ASP A 225 -1.71 8.30 -19.22
C ASP A 225 -1.55 7.08 -20.16
N VAL A 226 -0.82 6.06 -19.73
CA VAL A 226 -0.66 4.80 -20.46
C VAL A 226 -2.01 4.09 -20.59
N ILE A 227 -2.79 4.04 -19.52
CA ILE A 227 -4.13 3.39 -19.51
C ILE A 227 -5.08 4.10 -20.48
N LEU A 228 -5.13 5.44 -20.42
CA LEU A 228 -6.00 6.23 -21.29
C LEU A 228 -5.64 6.05 -22.78
N ARG A 229 -4.34 6.08 -23.10
CA ARG A 229 -3.86 5.81 -24.48
C ARG A 229 -4.16 4.39 -24.92
N ALA A 230 -3.93 3.38 -24.07
CA ALA A 230 -4.25 1.98 -24.35
C ALA A 230 -5.75 1.78 -24.60
N PHE A 231 -6.60 2.40 -23.78
CA PHE A 231 -8.05 2.31 -23.96
C PHE A 231 -8.50 2.95 -25.28
N ALA A 232 -7.96 4.10 -25.66
CA ALA A 232 -8.25 4.73 -26.95
C ALA A 232 -7.89 3.81 -28.13
N LEU A 233 -6.70 3.20 -28.11
CA LEU A 233 -6.26 2.24 -29.14
C LEU A 233 -7.13 0.97 -29.17
N ALA A 234 -7.47 0.42 -28.00
CA ALA A 234 -8.34 -0.75 -27.92
C ALA A 234 -9.75 -0.47 -28.45
N ARG A 235 -10.29 0.74 -28.20
CA ARG A 235 -11.60 1.18 -28.71
C ARG A 235 -11.63 1.31 -30.24
N GLU A 236 -10.50 1.73 -30.85
CA GLU A 236 -10.38 1.80 -32.32
C GLU A 236 -10.31 0.40 -32.96
N ALA A 237 -9.76 -0.58 -32.24
CA ALA A 237 -9.59 -1.95 -32.73
C ALA A 237 -10.80 -2.86 -32.50
N LEU A 238 -11.78 -2.45 -31.71
CA LEU A 238 -12.95 -3.24 -31.33
C LEU A 238 -14.25 -2.63 -31.88
N PRO A 239 -15.35 -3.42 -31.95
CA PRO A 239 -16.65 -2.89 -32.34
C PRO A 239 -17.05 -1.68 -31.49
N PRO A 240 -17.70 -0.68 -32.07
CA PRO A 240 -18.16 0.51 -31.32
C PRO A 240 -18.97 0.11 -30.08
N SER A 241 -18.70 0.79 -28.97
CA SER A 241 -19.39 0.59 -27.69
C SER A 241 -19.32 -0.83 -27.10
N SER A 242 -18.37 -1.66 -27.53
CA SER A 242 -18.19 -3.03 -26.99
C SER A 242 -17.40 -3.07 -25.69
N ILE A 243 -16.64 -2.02 -25.38
CA ILE A 243 -15.85 -1.92 -24.15
C ILE A 243 -16.20 -0.67 -23.35
N HIS A 244 -15.93 -0.68 -22.05
CA HIS A 244 -16.13 0.45 -21.16
C HIS A 244 -14.97 0.55 -20.16
N LEU A 245 -14.50 1.77 -19.86
CA LEU A 245 -13.48 2.03 -18.87
C LEU A 245 -14.08 2.73 -17.65
N VAL A 246 -13.95 2.12 -16.49
CA VAL A 246 -14.31 2.72 -15.21
C VAL A 246 -13.04 3.19 -14.50
N ILE A 247 -13.04 4.43 -14.04
CA ILE A 247 -11.95 5.04 -13.29
C ILE A 247 -12.46 5.41 -11.91
N ALA A 248 -11.90 4.79 -10.87
CA ALA A 248 -12.17 5.06 -9.47
C ALA A 248 -10.95 5.64 -8.78
N GLY A 249 -11.13 6.72 -8.06
CA GLY A 249 -10.07 7.44 -7.34
C GLY A 249 -9.97 8.90 -7.73
N GLY A 250 -9.04 9.61 -7.13
CA GLY A 250 -8.77 11.03 -7.37
C GLY A 250 -7.28 11.33 -7.29
N GLY A 251 -6.89 12.56 -7.53
CA GLY A 251 -5.49 12.96 -7.46
C GLY A 251 -5.14 14.14 -8.37
N PRO A 252 -3.85 14.52 -8.44
CA PRO A 252 -3.40 15.69 -9.20
C PRO A 252 -3.78 15.67 -10.68
N LEU A 253 -3.89 14.48 -11.30
CA LEU A 253 -4.23 14.33 -12.72
C LEU A 253 -5.74 14.24 -12.99
N GLU A 254 -6.60 14.40 -11.99
CA GLU A 254 -8.05 14.25 -12.17
C GLU A 254 -8.62 15.15 -13.26
N SER A 255 -8.23 16.41 -13.30
CA SER A 255 -8.71 17.37 -14.32
C SER A 255 -8.28 16.97 -15.73
N GLU A 256 -7.08 16.41 -15.88
CA GLU A 256 -6.56 15.93 -17.16
C GLU A 256 -7.30 14.66 -17.62
N VAL A 257 -7.51 13.72 -16.71
CA VAL A 257 -8.25 12.49 -16.98
C VAL A 257 -9.68 12.80 -17.41
N ARG A 258 -10.37 13.74 -16.74
CA ARG A 258 -11.73 14.16 -17.10
C ARG A 258 -11.81 14.84 -18.46
N LYS A 259 -10.77 15.54 -18.90
CA LYS A 259 -10.72 16.13 -20.26
C LYS A 259 -10.68 15.07 -21.37
N ASN A 260 -10.14 13.87 -21.07
CA ASN A 260 -10.09 12.75 -21.98
C ASN A 260 -11.33 11.85 -21.90
N ALA A 261 -12.35 12.23 -21.14
CA ALA A 261 -13.57 11.44 -20.97
C ALA A 261 -14.32 11.26 -22.32
N SER A 262 -14.86 10.09 -22.51
CA SER A 262 -15.72 9.73 -23.66
C SER A 262 -16.99 9.03 -23.15
N ALA A 263 -17.95 8.80 -24.05
CA ALA A 263 -19.18 8.09 -23.71
C ALA A 263 -18.95 6.65 -23.20
N ASP A 264 -17.78 6.05 -23.53
CA ASP A 264 -17.40 4.72 -23.08
C ASP A 264 -16.50 4.77 -21.81
N MET A 265 -16.54 5.87 -21.06
CA MET A 265 -15.79 6.04 -19.81
C MET A 265 -16.68 6.55 -18.68
N SER A 266 -16.52 5.96 -17.50
CA SER A 266 -17.14 6.43 -16.26
C SER A 266 -16.09 6.84 -15.24
N PHE A 267 -16.29 8.00 -14.62
CA PHE A 267 -15.41 8.51 -13.61
C PHE A 267 -16.17 8.63 -12.27
N LEU A 268 -15.77 7.82 -11.28
CA LEU A 268 -16.51 7.65 -10.03
C LEU A 268 -15.94 8.42 -8.84
N GLY A 269 -14.70 8.98 -9.00
CA GLY A 269 -14.03 9.61 -7.87
C GLY A 269 -13.67 8.61 -6.76
N TYR A 270 -13.55 9.10 -5.53
CA TYR A 270 -13.26 8.26 -4.38
C TYR A 270 -14.47 7.42 -3.98
N LEU A 271 -14.23 6.13 -3.77
CA LEU A 271 -15.24 5.18 -3.32
C LEU A 271 -14.95 4.65 -1.92
N ASP A 272 -16.02 4.34 -1.19
CA ASP A 272 -15.91 3.65 0.09
C ASP A 272 -15.33 2.24 -0.09
N ARG A 273 -14.28 1.96 0.69
CA ARG A 273 -13.53 0.70 0.61
C ARG A 273 -14.28 -0.47 1.25
N SER A 274 -15.20 -0.22 2.15
CA SER A 274 -15.92 -1.27 2.86
C SER A 274 -17.05 -1.90 2.04
N ARG A 275 -17.64 -1.16 1.08
CA ARG A 275 -18.79 -1.61 0.31
C ARG A 275 -18.70 -1.31 -1.19
N ALA A 276 -18.55 -0.04 -1.57
CA ALA A 276 -18.66 0.37 -2.97
C ALA A 276 -17.46 -0.13 -3.81
N LEU A 277 -16.27 -0.11 -3.24
CA LEU A 277 -15.08 -0.54 -3.97
C LEU A 277 -15.04 -2.07 -4.20
N PRO A 278 -15.35 -2.95 -3.24
CA PRO A 278 -15.49 -4.39 -3.47
C PRO A 278 -16.54 -4.75 -4.52
N GLU A 279 -17.69 -4.08 -4.49
CA GLU A 279 -18.77 -4.26 -5.49
C GLU A 279 -18.27 -3.86 -6.89
N LEU A 280 -17.54 -2.76 -7.00
CA LEU A 280 -16.98 -2.30 -8.27
C LEU A 280 -15.95 -3.29 -8.85
N TYR A 281 -14.99 -3.75 -8.06
CA TYR A 281 -14.00 -4.73 -8.51
C TYR A 281 -14.66 -6.00 -9.06
N ALA A 282 -15.63 -6.54 -8.33
CA ALA A 282 -16.35 -7.74 -8.75
C ALA A 282 -17.25 -7.52 -9.98
N SER A 283 -17.70 -6.27 -10.20
CA SER A 283 -18.61 -5.92 -11.31
C SER A 283 -17.88 -5.60 -12.62
N CYS A 284 -16.56 -5.47 -12.61
CA CYS A 284 -15.74 -5.28 -13.80
C CYS A 284 -15.19 -6.62 -14.32
N ASP A 285 -14.76 -6.64 -15.59
CA ASP A 285 -14.35 -7.88 -16.26
C ASP A 285 -12.82 -8.02 -16.33
N ALA A 286 -12.06 -6.92 -16.20
CA ALA A 286 -10.61 -6.92 -16.02
C ALA A 286 -10.11 -5.67 -15.32
N PHE A 287 -9.00 -5.78 -14.60
CA PHE A 287 -8.35 -4.69 -13.89
C PHE A 287 -7.11 -4.22 -14.64
N LEU A 288 -6.94 -2.91 -14.78
CA LEU A 288 -5.82 -2.28 -15.48
C LEU A 288 -4.84 -1.67 -14.49
N PHE A 289 -3.54 -1.96 -14.65
CA PHE A 289 -2.52 -1.45 -13.77
C PHE A 289 -1.18 -1.19 -14.49
N SER A 290 -0.71 0.06 -14.52
CA SER A 290 0.46 0.49 -15.29
C SER A 290 1.59 1.09 -14.43
N SER A 291 1.42 1.13 -13.10
CA SER A 291 2.46 1.65 -12.20
C SER A 291 3.71 0.75 -12.20
N THR A 292 4.89 1.38 -12.21
CA THR A 292 6.19 0.69 -12.12
C THR A 292 6.88 0.86 -10.77
N THR A 293 6.26 1.59 -9.85
CA THR A 293 6.86 2.01 -8.57
C THR A 293 6.19 1.39 -7.34
N GLU A 294 5.30 0.42 -7.54
CA GLU A 294 4.59 -0.24 -6.43
C GLU A 294 5.51 -1.14 -5.62
N THR A 295 5.41 -1.03 -4.32
CA THR A 295 6.09 -1.95 -3.39
C THR A 295 5.29 -3.24 -3.17
N LEU A 296 3.95 -3.18 -3.19
CA LEU A 296 3.05 -4.33 -3.09
C LEU A 296 2.06 -4.40 -4.27
N GLY A 297 1.35 -3.30 -4.55
CA GLY A 297 0.21 -3.30 -5.46
C GLY A 297 -1.06 -3.88 -4.82
N LEU A 298 -1.44 -3.42 -3.63
CA LEU A 298 -2.62 -3.90 -2.90
C LEU A 298 -3.90 -3.92 -3.77
N VAL A 299 -4.09 -2.90 -4.60
CA VAL A 299 -5.22 -2.81 -5.55
C VAL A 299 -5.24 -3.94 -6.57
N VAL A 300 -4.07 -4.48 -6.95
CA VAL A 300 -3.94 -5.66 -7.83
C VAL A 300 -4.42 -6.91 -7.08
N LEU A 301 -4.03 -7.08 -5.83
CA LEU A 301 -4.50 -8.19 -5.00
C LEU A 301 -6.01 -8.12 -4.73
N GLU A 302 -6.57 -6.92 -4.55
CA GLU A 302 -8.02 -6.70 -4.41
C GLU A 302 -8.79 -7.08 -5.68
N ALA A 303 -8.25 -6.73 -6.85
CA ALA A 303 -8.80 -7.15 -8.13
C ALA A 303 -8.75 -8.67 -8.29
N MET A 304 -7.60 -9.29 -8.01
CA MET A 304 -7.43 -10.74 -8.03
C MET A 304 -8.39 -11.44 -7.07
N ALA A 305 -8.54 -10.93 -5.85
CA ALA A 305 -9.47 -11.46 -4.85
C ALA A 305 -10.94 -11.38 -5.32
N SER A 306 -11.28 -10.37 -6.09
CA SER A 306 -12.61 -10.21 -6.71
C SER A 306 -12.81 -11.08 -7.95
N GLY A 307 -11.82 -11.91 -8.32
CA GLY A 307 -11.88 -12.77 -9.51
C GLY A 307 -11.68 -12.01 -10.83
N SER A 308 -11.15 -10.80 -10.78
CA SER A 308 -10.87 -9.98 -11.96
C SER A 308 -9.46 -10.28 -12.48
N PRO A 309 -9.29 -10.72 -13.74
CA PRO A 309 -7.96 -10.85 -14.34
C PRO A 309 -7.29 -9.49 -14.44
N VAL A 310 -5.97 -9.46 -14.29
CA VAL A 310 -5.21 -8.22 -14.25
C VAL A 310 -4.40 -8.04 -15.55
N ILE A 311 -4.48 -6.86 -16.17
CA ILE A 311 -3.52 -6.45 -17.20
C ILE A 311 -2.54 -5.48 -16.56
N ALA A 312 -1.31 -5.91 -16.32
CA ALA A 312 -0.34 -5.11 -15.58
C ALA A 312 1.09 -5.22 -16.10
N THR A 313 1.89 -4.20 -15.78
CA THR A 313 3.34 -4.27 -15.89
C THR A 313 3.91 -5.10 -14.72
N PRO A 314 4.71 -6.16 -14.97
CA PRO A 314 5.33 -6.96 -13.91
C PRO A 314 6.53 -6.24 -13.31
N ALA A 315 6.27 -5.14 -12.56
CA ALA A 315 7.27 -4.29 -11.95
C ALA A 315 6.99 -4.11 -10.45
N GLY A 316 8.05 -3.92 -9.66
CA GLY A 316 7.93 -3.78 -8.21
C GLY A 316 7.24 -4.99 -7.58
N GLY A 317 6.39 -4.76 -6.58
CA GLY A 317 5.65 -5.83 -5.89
C GLY A 317 4.65 -6.59 -6.75
N VAL A 318 4.19 -6.02 -7.88
CA VAL A 318 3.29 -6.71 -8.82
C VAL A 318 3.96 -7.93 -9.45
N ALA A 319 5.29 -7.87 -9.65
CA ALA A 319 6.06 -9.00 -10.18
C ALA A 319 6.01 -10.26 -9.28
N ASP A 320 5.76 -10.09 -7.98
CA ASP A 320 5.64 -11.20 -7.04
C ASP A 320 4.32 -11.98 -7.20
N HIS A 321 3.30 -11.34 -7.76
CA HIS A 321 1.93 -11.88 -7.79
C HIS A 321 1.45 -12.19 -9.22
N LEU A 322 1.80 -11.36 -10.21
CA LEU A 322 1.37 -11.54 -11.59
C LEU A 322 2.11 -12.71 -12.24
N ARG A 323 1.33 -13.64 -12.81
CA ARG A 323 1.79 -14.75 -13.64
C ARG A 323 1.10 -14.63 -14.99
N ASP A 324 1.89 -14.28 -16.03
CA ASP A 324 1.38 -14.06 -17.38
C ASP A 324 0.70 -15.33 -17.93
N GLY A 325 -0.52 -15.17 -18.43
CA GLY A 325 -1.33 -16.27 -18.97
C GLY A 325 -1.99 -17.19 -17.93
N GLU A 326 -1.73 -16.98 -16.60
CA GLU A 326 -2.30 -17.79 -15.52
C GLU A 326 -3.33 -17.02 -14.69
N ASN A 327 -2.99 -15.79 -14.23
CA ASN A 327 -3.84 -14.96 -13.40
C ASN A 327 -4.01 -13.52 -13.91
N GLY A 328 -3.43 -13.24 -15.07
CA GLY A 328 -3.47 -11.96 -15.75
C GLY A 328 -2.66 -11.98 -17.03
N LEU A 329 -2.50 -10.81 -17.64
CA LEU A 329 -1.68 -10.60 -18.82
C LEU A 329 -0.66 -9.51 -18.56
N ALA A 330 0.61 -9.82 -18.87
CA ALA A 330 1.71 -8.87 -18.70
C ALA A 330 1.88 -7.98 -19.93
N PHE A 331 2.37 -6.76 -19.71
CA PHE A 331 2.83 -5.87 -20.79
C PHE A 331 4.09 -5.10 -20.35
N PRO A 332 4.95 -4.66 -21.31
CA PRO A 332 6.16 -3.89 -20.97
C PRO A 332 5.84 -2.54 -20.32
N PRO A 333 6.73 -2.04 -19.45
CA PRO A 333 6.55 -0.74 -18.82
C PRO A 333 6.30 0.39 -19.82
N ARG A 334 5.27 1.23 -19.56
CA ARG A 334 4.91 2.40 -20.36
C ARG A 334 4.53 2.11 -21.84
N ASP A 335 4.29 0.87 -22.19
CA ASP A 335 3.88 0.46 -23.54
C ASP A 335 2.35 0.39 -23.67
N ALA A 336 1.73 1.50 -24.06
CA ALA A 336 0.29 1.59 -24.28
C ALA A 336 -0.21 0.71 -25.44
N VAL A 337 0.64 0.43 -26.44
CA VAL A 337 0.27 -0.41 -27.58
C VAL A 337 0.18 -1.87 -27.13
N ALA A 338 1.18 -2.35 -26.41
CA ALA A 338 1.15 -3.71 -25.85
C ALA A 338 -0.01 -3.89 -24.87
N MET A 339 -0.28 -2.89 -24.01
CA MET A 339 -1.42 -2.92 -23.10
C MET A 339 -2.75 -2.98 -23.86
N ALA A 340 -2.93 -2.18 -24.92
CA ALA A 340 -4.12 -2.20 -25.77
C ALA A 340 -4.33 -3.56 -26.42
N ALA A 341 -3.26 -4.20 -26.90
CA ALA A 341 -3.33 -5.56 -27.47
C ALA A 341 -3.87 -6.58 -26.46
N GLN A 342 -3.44 -6.51 -25.18
CA GLN A 342 -3.97 -7.38 -24.13
C GLN A 342 -5.43 -7.05 -23.78
N MET A 343 -5.83 -5.78 -23.81
CA MET A 343 -7.22 -5.37 -23.64
C MET A 343 -8.12 -5.94 -24.73
N VAL A 344 -7.71 -5.81 -25.99
CA VAL A 344 -8.44 -6.38 -27.16
C VAL A 344 -8.56 -7.90 -27.01
N ARG A 345 -7.48 -8.58 -26.65
CA ARG A 345 -7.45 -10.02 -26.45
C ARG A 345 -8.47 -10.50 -25.42
N LEU A 346 -8.55 -9.82 -24.24
CA LEU A 346 -9.54 -10.19 -23.22
C LEU A 346 -10.96 -9.85 -23.62
N ALA A 347 -11.18 -8.73 -24.29
CA ALA A 347 -12.52 -8.32 -24.71
C ALA A 347 -13.10 -9.25 -25.79
N GLN A 348 -12.25 -9.89 -26.61
CA GLN A 348 -12.64 -10.83 -27.66
C GLN A 348 -12.71 -12.29 -27.18
N ASP A 349 -11.99 -12.64 -26.11
CA ASP A 349 -11.93 -14.01 -25.56
C ASP A 349 -12.42 -14.05 -24.11
N HIS A 350 -13.73 -14.15 -23.92
CA HIS A 350 -14.36 -14.25 -22.61
C HIS A 350 -13.97 -15.54 -21.84
N ALA A 351 -13.64 -16.63 -22.57
CA ALA A 351 -13.18 -17.86 -21.94
C ALA A 351 -11.79 -17.67 -21.32
N LEU A 352 -10.90 -16.96 -22.02
CA LEU A 352 -9.60 -16.56 -21.47
C LEU A 352 -9.79 -15.66 -20.26
N ALA A 353 -10.63 -14.63 -20.32
CA ALA A 353 -10.88 -13.72 -19.20
C ALA A 353 -11.38 -14.49 -17.97
N SER A 354 -12.33 -15.40 -18.13
CA SER A 354 -12.85 -16.25 -17.06
C SER A 354 -11.76 -17.15 -16.44
N ARG A 355 -10.97 -17.82 -17.28
CA ARG A 355 -9.87 -18.69 -16.81
C ARG A 355 -8.83 -17.90 -15.99
N LEU A 356 -8.42 -16.74 -16.49
CA LEU A 356 -7.47 -15.87 -15.79
C LEU A 356 -8.06 -15.33 -14.49
N GLY A 357 -9.36 -15.02 -14.45
CA GLY A 357 -10.07 -14.59 -13.25
C GLY A 357 -10.08 -15.66 -12.16
N ILE A 358 -10.27 -16.93 -12.52
CA ILE A 358 -10.15 -18.07 -11.59
C ILE A 358 -8.72 -18.18 -11.05
N GLY A 359 -7.71 -18.05 -11.90
CA GLY A 359 -6.30 -18.04 -11.51
C GLY A 359 -5.95 -16.86 -10.58
N ALA A 360 -6.50 -15.67 -10.88
CA ALA A 360 -6.37 -14.48 -10.05
C ALA A 360 -6.95 -14.71 -8.64
N ARG A 361 -8.18 -15.21 -8.55
CA ARG A 361 -8.82 -15.54 -7.28
C ARG A 361 -8.01 -16.56 -6.47
N SER A 362 -7.59 -17.65 -7.10
CA SER A 362 -6.76 -18.67 -6.45
C SER A 362 -5.42 -18.10 -5.93
N THR A 363 -4.84 -17.13 -6.64
CA THR A 363 -3.63 -16.45 -6.18
C THR A 363 -3.89 -15.63 -4.92
N ALA A 364 -4.97 -14.85 -4.89
CA ALA A 364 -5.34 -14.02 -3.75
C ALA A 364 -5.69 -14.85 -2.51
N GLU A 365 -6.35 -15.99 -2.68
CA GLU A 365 -6.73 -16.88 -1.56
C GLU A 365 -5.53 -17.48 -0.81
N ARG A 366 -4.36 -17.58 -1.48
CA ARG A 366 -3.12 -17.99 -0.82
C ARG A 366 -2.45 -16.89 0.00
N LEU A 367 -2.94 -15.65 -0.07
CA LEU A 367 -2.38 -14.45 0.59
C LEU A 367 -3.33 -13.99 1.68
N SER A 368 -3.37 -14.72 2.81
CA SER A 368 -4.24 -14.43 3.95
C SER A 368 -3.63 -13.38 4.88
N TRP A 369 -4.41 -12.37 5.28
CA TRP A 369 -4.02 -11.43 6.33
C TRP A 369 -3.78 -12.14 7.67
N GLU A 370 -4.55 -13.20 8.00
CA GLU A 370 -4.35 -13.95 9.24
C GLU A 370 -2.94 -14.54 9.32
N SER A 371 -2.48 -15.17 8.24
CA SER A 371 -1.12 -15.71 8.17
C SER A 371 -0.05 -14.61 8.30
N GLU A 372 -0.29 -13.44 7.70
CA GLU A 372 0.64 -12.30 7.80
C GLU A 372 0.66 -11.72 9.23
N TYR A 373 -0.47 -11.67 9.94
CA TYR A 373 -0.51 -11.24 11.33
C TYR A 373 0.20 -12.23 12.26
N ASP A 374 0.05 -13.56 12.04
CA ASP A 374 0.78 -14.56 12.80
C ASP A 374 2.29 -14.45 12.62
N ARG A 375 2.73 -14.15 11.39
CA ARG A 375 4.14 -13.90 11.08
C ARG A 375 4.67 -12.64 11.78
N LEU A 376 3.90 -11.55 11.77
CA LEU A 376 4.30 -10.29 12.41
C LEU A 376 4.36 -10.45 13.93
N ASP A 377 3.36 -11.11 14.54
CA ASP A 377 3.34 -11.44 15.97
C ASP A 377 4.57 -12.26 16.36
N SER A 378 4.84 -13.34 15.62
CA SER A 378 5.99 -14.21 15.87
C SER A 378 7.32 -13.46 15.74
N SER A 379 7.43 -12.62 14.69
CA SER A 379 8.62 -11.80 14.43
C SER A 379 8.87 -10.77 15.56
N TYR A 380 7.83 -10.14 16.08
CA TYR A 380 7.96 -9.18 17.19
C TYR A 380 8.34 -9.88 18.50
N ARG A 381 7.74 -11.05 18.81
CA ARG A 381 8.07 -11.85 20.00
C ARG A 381 9.51 -12.30 19.96
N GLU A 382 9.97 -12.85 18.83
CA GLU A 382 11.36 -13.23 18.63
C GLU A 382 12.34 -12.09 18.94
N LEU A 383 12.06 -10.88 18.43
CA LEU A 383 12.92 -9.70 18.67
C LEU A 383 12.96 -9.26 20.14
N LEU A 384 11.89 -9.51 20.90
CA LEU A 384 11.81 -9.15 22.32
C LEU A 384 12.34 -10.24 23.25
N GLU A 385 12.33 -11.51 22.80
CA GLU A 385 12.83 -12.69 23.54
C GLU A 385 14.36 -12.85 23.46
N VAL A 386 15.00 -12.31 22.38
CA VAL A 386 16.47 -12.32 22.28
C VAL A 386 17.03 -11.52 23.47
N PRO A 387 17.75 -12.16 24.42
CA PRO A 387 18.35 -11.45 25.55
C PRO A 387 19.24 -10.34 25.01
N ARG A 388 19.27 -9.19 25.66
CA ARG A 388 20.16 -8.04 25.38
C ARG A 388 21.66 -8.38 25.48
N ALA A 389 22.09 -9.49 24.92
CA ALA A 389 23.50 -9.90 24.81
C ALA A 389 24.39 -8.84 24.10
N LEU A 390 23.76 -7.84 23.48
CA LEU A 390 24.48 -6.69 22.88
C LEU A 390 24.78 -5.57 23.87
N ASP A 391 24.11 -5.49 25.03
CA ASP A 391 24.46 -4.50 26.07
C ASP A 391 25.68 -4.93 26.85
N GLU A 392 25.85 -6.22 27.15
CA GLU A 392 27.06 -6.73 27.80
C GLU A 392 28.33 -6.47 26.98
N THR A 393 28.26 -6.54 25.64
CA THR A 393 29.37 -6.21 24.75
C THR A 393 29.62 -4.71 24.62
N ARG A 394 28.62 -3.86 24.83
CA ARG A 394 28.78 -2.40 24.87
C ARG A 394 29.31 -1.93 26.21
N GLU A 395 28.85 -2.49 27.30
CA GLU A 395 29.37 -2.23 28.65
C GLU A 395 30.82 -2.71 28.76
N ALA A 396 31.13 -3.93 28.32
CA ALA A 396 32.51 -4.43 28.28
C ALA A 396 33.43 -3.57 27.40
N LYS A 397 32.96 -3.04 26.26
CA LYS A 397 33.72 -2.12 25.41
C LYS A 397 33.85 -0.70 26.04
N SER A 398 32.87 -0.26 26.82
CA SER A 398 32.92 1.01 27.56
C SER A 398 33.88 0.90 28.74
N GLU A 399 33.83 -0.17 29.51
CA GLU A 399 34.76 -0.46 30.60
C GLU A 399 36.20 -0.63 30.12
N MET A 400 36.40 -1.30 28.95
CA MET A 400 37.71 -1.44 28.35
C MET A 400 38.27 -0.13 27.77
N ARG A 401 37.41 0.84 27.41
CA ARG A 401 37.83 2.20 27.04
C ARG A 401 38.16 3.05 28.25
N LEU A 402 37.42 2.93 29.34
CA LEU A 402 37.71 3.63 30.64
C LEU A 402 38.97 3.07 31.32
N ALA A 403 39.28 1.80 31.18
CA ALA A 403 40.49 1.17 31.69
C ALA A 403 41.79 1.50 30.90
N ARG A 404 41.63 2.11 29.72
CA ARG A 404 42.76 2.52 28.85
C ARG A 404 43.00 4.04 28.81
N ALA A 405 42.19 4.82 29.51
CA ALA A 405 42.32 6.26 29.72
C ALA A 405 42.85 6.57 31.14
#